data_48c0f282ffbaaf40b028484ca2f25b0b
#
_entry.id   48c0f282ffbaaf40b028484ca2f25b0b
#
_cell.length_a   1.000
_cell.length_b   1.000
_cell.length_c   1.000
_cell.angle_alpha   90.00
_cell.angle_beta   90.00
_cell.angle_gamma   90.00
#
_symmetry.space_group_name_H-M   'P 1'
#
loop_
_entity.id
_entity.type
_entity.pdbx_description
1 polymer ?
#
loop_
_entity_poly.entity_id
_entity_poly.type
_entity_poly.pdbx_seq_one_letter_code
_entity_poly.pdbx_strand_id
1 'polypeptide(L)'
;MKQLILALAMALFCSNCGAQQPQSAERTDAWGVPYVKLNNGVEMPRFGLGTYAASNEDCKQACSVALKDGYRHFDTAHAYNNEQGVGEAIRESGIPREEIWVTSKLWPTEYGEGVTLKAIDDMLQRLGLEYIDLLYIHQPIGDYIGAWKDMEKAYKQGKIRALGISNCDAKEEAYKAIVEGMKIKPAVHQIECHPYAQRLDIRSWHEPYGIVTECWFPLGHGDKNLLSDSTIATIAEKHGKTIVQIILRWHIQEGFSVIPGNTNPEWIKENISIFDFKLDDEDMATMRSLNQEKRFYNMSLEQLEKFVLGRKLD
;
A
#
# COMPACT_ATOMS: atom_id res chain seq x y z
N MET A 1 -19.32 -75.62 3.43
CA MET A 1 -19.41 -74.62 4.49
C MET A 1 -18.25 -73.61 4.30
N LYS A 2 -18.47 -72.50 3.62
CA LYS A 2 -17.49 -71.47 3.40
C LYS A 2 -17.96 -70.21 4.11
N GLN A 3 -17.24 -69.83 5.15
CA GLN A 3 -17.47 -68.55 5.86
C GLN A 3 -16.88 -67.43 5.06
N LEU A 4 -17.72 -66.43 4.82
CA LEU A 4 -17.35 -65.15 4.20
C LEU A 4 -16.87 -64.20 5.31
N ILE A 5 -15.64 -63.76 5.25
CA ILE A 5 -15.08 -62.71 6.13
C ILE A 5 -15.25 -61.40 5.41
N LEU A 6 -16.09 -60.51 5.96
CA LEU A 6 -16.29 -59.14 5.49
C LEU A 6 -15.27 -58.25 6.19
N ALA A 7 -14.29 -57.76 5.47
CA ALA A 7 -13.34 -56.76 5.97
C ALA A 7 -13.90 -55.34 5.82
N LEU A 8 -14.16 -54.70 6.95
CA LEU A 8 -14.61 -53.31 7.04
C LEU A 8 -13.37 -52.40 6.97
N ALA A 9 -13.19 -51.73 5.85
CA ALA A 9 -12.15 -50.71 5.71
C ALA A 9 -12.63 -49.39 6.33
N MET A 10 -12.14 -49.04 7.52
CA MET A 10 -12.27 -47.72 8.12
C MET A 10 -11.32 -46.77 7.39
N ALA A 11 -11.87 -45.84 6.59
CA ALA A 11 -11.14 -44.74 6.06
C ALA A 11 -10.90 -43.71 7.17
N LEU A 12 -9.66 -43.61 7.62
CA LEU A 12 -9.20 -42.51 8.46
C LEU A 12 -9.11 -41.23 7.63
N PHE A 13 -10.09 -40.35 7.82
CA PHE A 13 -9.97 -38.95 7.40
C PHE A 13 -8.95 -38.26 8.33
N CYS A 14 -7.71 -38.17 7.90
CA CYS A 14 -6.74 -37.24 8.49
C CYS A 14 -7.18 -35.84 8.12
N SER A 15 -7.83 -35.15 9.05
CA SER A 15 -7.99 -33.68 9.00
C SER A 15 -6.60 -33.07 9.13
N ASN A 16 -6.03 -32.65 8.01
CA ASN A 16 -4.86 -31.79 8.01
C ASN A 16 -5.29 -30.40 8.51
N CYS A 17 -5.37 -30.24 9.83
CA CYS A 17 -5.30 -28.94 10.46
C CYS A 17 -3.88 -28.43 10.23
N GLY A 18 -3.68 -27.66 9.15
CA GLY A 18 -2.47 -26.88 8.96
C GLY A 18 -2.32 -25.96 10.16
N ALA A 19 -1.42 -26.32 11.07
CA ALA A 19 -0.99 -25.44 12.12
C ALA A 19 -0.33 -24.23 11.44
N GLN A 20 -1.03 -23.09 11.43
CA GLN A 20 -0.41 -21.80 11.14
C GLN A 20 0.78 -21.66 12.09
N GLN A 21 1.98 -21.60 11.53
CA GLN A 21 3.15 -21.25 12.31
C GLN A 21 2.85 -19.91 13.00
N PRO A 22 3.19 -19.76 14.30
CA PRO A 22 3.00 -18.49 14.98
C PRO A 22 3.77 -17.44 14.19
N GLN A 23 3.07 -16.47 13.61
CA GLN A 23 3.68 -15.31 13.01
C GLN A 23 4.54 -14.68 14.11
N SER A 24 5.85 -14.56 13.87
CA SER A 24 6.73 -13.80 14.75
C SER A 24 6.09 -12.43 14.93
N ALA A 25 6.01 -11.96 16.18
CA ALA A 25 5.42 -10.65 16.47
C ALA A 25 6.04 -9.61 15.53
N GLU A 26 5.19 -8.88 14.80
CA GLU A 26 5.66 -7.82 13.90
C GLU A 26 6.45 -6.79 14.73
N ARG A 27 7.58 -6.33 14.18
CA ARG A 27 8.34 -5.26 14.79
C ARG A 27 7.48 -4.00 14.82
N THR A 28 7.51 -3.26 15.93
CA THR A 28 6.93 -1.91 16.06
C THR A 28 8.03 -0.90 16.34
N ASP A 29 7.85 0.33 15.90
CA ASP A 29 8.73 1.44 16.27
C ASP A 29 8.34 2.05 17.63
N ALA A 30 9.03 3.14 18.01
CA ALA A 30 8.78 3.85 19.25
C ALA A 30 7.38 4.50 19.33
N TRP A 31 6.70 4.67 18.20
CA TRP A 31 5.36 5.25 18.09
C TRP A 31 4.26 4.20 18.01
N GLY A 32 4.64 2.92 18.04
CA GLY A 32 3.72 1.79 17.94
C GLY A 32 3.34 1.41 16.51
N VAL A 33 3.94 2.04 15.49
CA VAL A 33 3.69 1.71 14.08
C VAL A 33 4.26 0.32 13.76
N PRO A 34 3.45 -0.64 13.31
CA PRO A 34 3.95 -1.97 12.96
C PRO A 34 4.66 -1.96 11.61
N TYR A 35 5.64 -2.85 11.48
CA TYR A 35 6.39 -3.09 10.24
C TYR A 35 6.01 -4.44 9.64
N VAL A 36 5.85 -4.49 8.34
CA VAL A 36 5.69 -5.73 7.59
C VAL A 36 7.00 -6.14 6.93
N LYS A 37 7.35 -7.40 7.03
CA LYS A 37 8.46 -7.96 6.27
C LYS A 37 7.97 -8.32 4.87
N LEU A 38 8.49 -7.64 3.86
CA LEU A 38 8.17 -7.85 2.45
C LEU A 38 8.73 -9.19 1.95
N ASN A 39 8.26 -9.68 0.81
CA ASN A 39 8.70 -10.93 0.18
C ASN A 39 10.19 -10.94 -0.22
N ASN A 40 10.82 -9.78 -0.33
CA ASN A 40 12.27 -9.63 -0.55
C ASN A 40 13.09 -9.48 0.75
N GLY A 41 12.43 -9.58 1.92
CA GLY A 41 13.06 -9.55 3.24
C GLY A 41 13.23 -8.15 3.86
N VAL A 42 12.92 -7.07 3.12
CA VAL A 42 12.98 -5.70 3.64
C VAL A 42 11.78 -5.42 4.54
N GLU A 43 11.94 -4.65 5.61
CA GLU A 43 10.87 -4.23 6.49
C GLU A 43 10.31 -2.86 6.07
N MET A 44 8.98 -2.75 5.95
CA MET A 44 8.24 -1.55 5.56
C MET A 44 7.28 -1.13 6.67
N PRO A 45 7.25 0.16 7.09
CA PRO A 45 6.21 0.66 8.00
C PRO A 45 4.82 0.54 7.37
N ARG A 46 3.85 -0.01 8.11
CA ARG A 46 2.46 -0.19 7.61
C ARG A 46 1.65 1.09 7.56
N PHE A 47 2.14 2.17 8.17
CA PHE A 47 1.42 3.44 8.22
C PHE A 47 2.28 4.56 7.64
N GLY A 48 1.74 5.28 6.65
CA GLY A 48 2.46 6.36 5.96
C GLY A 48 1.58 7.58 5.68
N LEU A 49 2.21 8.63 5.18
CA LEU A 49 1.55 9.83 4.67
C LEU A 49 1.51 9.81 3.15
N GLY A 50 0.30 9.84 2.56
CA GLY A 50 0.09 10.07 1.13
C GLY A 50 0.15 11.57 0.80
N THR A 51 0.82 11.91 -0.30
CA THR A 51 1.02 13.33 -0.69
C THR A 51 0.23 13.74 -1.94
N TYR A 52 -0.67 12.89 -2.44
CA TYR A 52 -1.50 13.22 -3.61
C TYR A 52 -2.30 14.51 -3.39
N ALA A 53 -2.36 15.35 -4.42
CA ALA A 53 -3.04 16.64 -4.47
C ALA A 53 -2.46 17.75 -3.57
N ALA A 54 -1.36 17.53 -2.85
CA ALA A 54 -0.64 18.58 -2.16
C ALA A 54 0.28 19.33 -3.15
N SER A 55 0.36 20.65 -3.03
CA SER A 55 1.41 21.43 -3.71
C SER A 55 2.80 21.04 -3.19
N ASN A 56 3.87 21.38 -3.89
CA ASN A 56 5.22 21.06 -3.42
C ASN A 56 5.51 21.65 -2.03
N GLU A 57 5.09 22.91 -1.80
CA GLU A 57 5.28 23.61 -0.52
C GLU A 57 4.42 23.00 0.60
N ASP A 58 3.12 22.78 0.34
CA ASP A 58 2.23 22.13 1.33
C ASP A 58 2.70 20.72 1.67
N CYS A 59 3.22 19.99 0.66
CA CYS A 59 3.79 18.67 0.84
C CYS A 59 5.01 18.69 1.77
N LYS A 60 5.95 19.64 1.56
CA LYS A 60 7.10 19.82 2.44
C LYS A 60 6.67 20.09 3.87
N GLN A 61 5.70 20.99 4.08
CA GLN A 61 5.19 21.31 5.41
C GLN A 61 4.50 20.11 6.06
N ALA A 62 3.63 19.41 5.32
CA ALA A 62 2.93 18.21 5.80
C ALA A 62 3.91 17.09 6.20
N CYS A 63 4.91 16.81 5.36
CA CYS A 63 5.96 15.84 5.66
C CYS A 63 6.78 16.24 6.89
N SER A 64 7.10 17.53 7.05
CA SER A 64 7.84 18.03 8.23
C SER A 64 7.05 17.87 9.52
N VAL A 65 5.73 18.08 9.49
CA VAL A 65 4.84 17.83 10.64
C VAL A 65 4.77 16.33 10.92
N ALA A 66 4.52 15.52 9.90
CA ALA A 66 4.40 14.07 10.03
C ALA A 66 5.66 13.42 10.62
N LEU A 67 6.86 13.86 10.20
CA LEU A 67 8.14 13.38 10.76
C LEU A 67 8.26 13.64 12.27
N LYS A 68 7.76 14.79 12.76
CA LYS A 68 7.73 15.15 14.19
C LYS A 68 6.71 14.31 14.96
N ASP A 69 5.59 13.96 14.31
CA ASP A 69 4.52 13.15 14.90
C ASP A 69 4.76 11.63 14.77
N GLY A 70 5.95 11.19 14.30
CA GLY A 70 6.34 9.79 14.30
C GLY A 70 6.14 9.04 12.98
N TYR A 71 5.68 9.70 11.93
CA TYR A 71 5.65 9.06 10.61
C TYR A 71 7.05 8.75 10.12
N ARG A 72 7.20 7.56 9.52
CA ARG A 72 8.44 7.10 8.90
C ARG A 72 8.23 6.56 7.48
N HIS A 73 7.03 6.72 6.92
CA HIS A 73 6.69 6.30 5.55
C HIS A 73 5.99 7.44 4.81
N PHE A 74 6.52 7.80 3.63
CA PHE A 74 6.02 8.87 2.76
C PHE A 74 5.78 8.32 1.36
N ASP A 75 4.55 8.49 0.85
CA ASP A 75 4.15 8.08 -0.48
C ASP A 75 3.93 9.30 -1.38
N THR A 76 4.73 9.40 -2.42
CA THR A 76 4.62 10.41 -3.49
C THR A 76 4.58 9.76 -4.87
N ALA A 77 4.66 10.55 -5.92
CA ALA A 77 4.80 10.12 -7.32
C ALA A 77 5.31 11.27 -8.17
N HIS A 78 5.98 10.97 -9.29
CA HIS A 78 6.33 12.00 -10.27
C HIS A 78 5.09 12.80 -10.70
N ALA A 79 3.97 12.11 -10.96
CA ALA A 79 2.72 12.76 -11.37
C ALA A 79 2.12 13.72 -10.34
N TYR A 80 2.60 13.76 -9.10
CA TYR A 80 2.10 14.68 -8.08
C TYR A 80 2.84 16.02 -8.08
N ASN A 81 3.99 16.11 -8.75
CA ASN A 81 4.85 17.31 -8.83
C ASN A 81 5.28 17.84 -7.45
N ASN A 82 5.50 16.94 -6.49
CA ASN A 82 5.85 17.30 -5.12
C ASN A 82 6.97 16.45 -4.49
N GLU A 83 7.68 15.68 -5.31
CA GLU A 83 8.81 14.87 -4.88
C GLU A 83 9.92 15.70 -4.22
N GLN A 84 10.16 16.92 -4.73
CA GLN A 84 11.14 17.84 -4.15
C GLN A 84 10.78 18.20 -2.70
N GLY A 85 9.51 18.52 -2.43
CA GLY A 85 9.02 18.87 -1.08
C GLY A 85 9.18 17.69 -0.09
N VAL A 86 8.90 16.47 -0.53
CA VAL A 86 9.16 15.25 0.28
C VAL A 86 10.66 15.15 0.61
N GLY A 87 11.51 15.24 -0.41
CA GLY A 87 12.96 15.11 -0.24
C GLY A 87 13.56 16.21 0.66
N GLU A 88 13.10 17.45 0.52
CA GLU A 88 13.54 18.56 1.36
C GLU A 88 13.15 18.34 2.82
N ALA A 89 11.88 17.96 3.11
CA ALA A 89 11.43 17.69 4.45
C ALA A 89 12.25 16.58 5.14
N ILE A 90 12.58 15.52 4.40
CA ILE A 90 13.39 14.41 4.89
C ILE A 90 14.81 14.88 5.24
N ARG A 91 15.49 15.60 4.32
CA ARG A 91 16.86 16.09 4.56
C ARG A 91 16.94 17.09 5.73
N GLU A 92 15.93 17.95 5.86
CA GLU A 92 15.86 18.96 6.90
C GLU A 92 15.47 18.38 8.29
N SER A 93 14.91 17.16 8.34
CA SER A 93 14.46 16.53 9.58
C SER A 93 15.59 16.16 10.55
N GLY A 94 16.79 15.92 10.02
CA GLY A 94 17.91 15.36 10.77
C GLY A 94 17.77 13.90 11.19
N ILE A 95 16.69 13.21 10.79
CA ILE A 95 16.48 11.79 11.01
C ILE A 95 17.35 10.99 10.05
N PRO A 96 18.04 9.91 10.51
CA PRO A 96 18.82 9.06 9.61
C PRO A 96 17.98 8.54 8.43
N ARG A 97 18.53 8.61 7.20
CA ARG A 97 17.79 8.25 5.98
C ARG A 97 17.26 6.80 6.02
N GLU A 98 17.98 5.91 6.63
CA GLU A 98 17.62 4.49 6.78
C GLU A 98 16.42 4.25 7.71
N GLU A 99 16.05 5.22 8.53
CA GLU A 99 14.86 5.17 9.38
C GLU A 99 13.59 5.62 8.66
N ILE A 100 13.73 6.22 7.45
CA ILE A 100 12.62 6.77 6.69
C ILE A 100 12.39 5.92 5.44
N TRP A 101 11.15 5.52 5.24
CA TRP A 101 10.68 4.82 4.04
C TRP A 101 10.09 5.82 3.05
N VAL A 102 10.62 5.86 1.83
CA VAL A 102 10.17 6.73 0.75
C VAL A 102 9.67 5.90 -0.41
N THR A 103 8.42 6.13 -0.79
CA THR A 103 7.76 5.52 -1.94
C THR A 103 7.54 6.57 -3.02
N SER A 104 7.88 6.24 -4.27
CA SER A 104 7.49 7.02 -5.44
C SER A 104 6.97 6.13 -6.57
N LYS A 105 6.47 6.73 -7.64
CA LYS A 105 5.80 6.03 -8.74
C LYS A 105 6.23 6.61 -10.09
N LEU A 106 6.61 5.74 -11.02
CA LEU A 106 6.85 6.09 -12.42
C LEU A 106 5.53 6.34 -13.13
N TRP A 107 5.50 7.35 -13.98
CA TRP A 107 4.34 7.61 -14.83
C TRP A 107 4.45 6.88 -16.17
N PRO A 108 3.36 6.45 -16.82
CA PRO A 108 3.43 5.68 -18.07
C PRO A 108 4.20 6.30 -19.22
N THR A 109 4.33 7.62 -19.29
CA THR A 109 5.17 8.29 -20.29
C THR A 109 6.68 8.11 -20.08
N GLU A 110 7.07 7.56 -18.92
CA GLU A 110 8.44 7.24 -18.54
C GLU A 110 8.78 5.75 -18.71
N TYR A 111 7.81 4.96 -19.20
CA TYR A 111 7.98 3.50 -19.33
C TYR A 111 8.72 3.13 -20.62
N GLY A 112 9.57 2.13 -20.52
CA GLY A 112 10.26 1.51 -21.64
C GLY A 112 11.62 0.93 -21.24
N GLU A 113 12.01 -0.17 -21.87
CA GLU A 113 13.34 -0.76 -21.67
C GLU A 113 14.41 0.17 -22.23
N GLY A 114 15.39 0.55 -21.40
CA GLY A 114 16.43 1.54 -21.73
C GLY A 114 16.01 3.00 -21.50
N VAL A 115 14.73 3.28 -21.27
CA VAL A 115 14.18 4.63 -21.05
C VAL A 115 13.97 4.91 -19.55
N THR A 116 13.40 3.93 -18.85
CA THR A 116 12.98 4.08 -17.44
C THR A 116 14.15 4.30 -16.50
N LEU A 117 15.36 3.80 -16.81
CA LEU A 117 16.54 4.03 -15.97
C LEU A 117 16.84 5.52 -15.78
N LYS A 118 16.71 6.31 -16.89
CA LYS A 118 16.90 7.76 -16.79
C LYS A 118 15.81 8.41 -15.93
N ALA A 119 14.56 8.00 -16.09
CA ALA A 119 13.46 8.52 -15.27
C ALA A 119 13.67 8.25 -13.78
N ILE A 120 14.26 7.09 -13.41
CA ILE A 120 14.63 6.77 -12.03
C ILE A 120 15.74 7.70 -11.53
N ASP A 121 16.75 7.99 -12.33
CA ASP A 121 17.82 8.90 -11.96
C ASP A 121 17.30 10.34 -11.79
N ASP A 122 16.43 10.81 -12.69
CA ASP A 122 15.77 12.11 -12.59
C ASP A 122 14.89 12.20 -11.33
N MET A 123 14.17 11.11 -10.97
CA MET A 123 13.37 11.00 -9.76
C MET A 123 14.23 11.11 -8.49
N LEU A 124 15.35 10.40 -8.44
CA LEU A 124 16.31 10.51 -7.34
C LEU A 124 16.85 11.94 -7.21
N GLN A 125 17.11 12.61 -8.33
CA GLN A 125 17.54 13.99 -8.35
C GLN A 125 16.46 14.94 -7.82
N ARG A 126 15.17 14.79 -8.22
CA ARG A 126 14.06 15.60 -7.70
C ARG A 126 13.88 15.40 -6.19
N LEU A 127 13.92 14.15 -5.72
CA LEU A 127 13.88 13.81 -4.29
C LEU A 127 15.15 14.29 -3.55
N GLY A 128 16.28 14.41 -4.24
CA GLY A 128 17.58 14.67 -3.60
C GLY A 128 18.02 13.55 -2.66
N LEU A 129 17.76 12.29 -3.05
CA LEU A 129 18.04 11.07 -2.29
C LEU A 129 18.92 10.13 -3.11
N GLU A 130 19.70 9.28 -2.43
CA GLU A 130 20.56 8.29 -3.06
C GLU A 130 19.80 7.02 -3.49
N TYR A 131 18.70 6.70 -2.80
CA TYR A 131 17.85 5.56 -3.11
C TYR A 131 16.39 5.82 -2.74
N ILE A 132 15.49 5.05 -3.34
CA ILE A 132 14.06 4.96 -3.05
C ILE A 132 13.78 3.63 -2.37
N ASP A 133 12.97 3.60 -1.31
CA ASP A 133 12.64 2.37 -0.60
C ASP A 133 11.68 1.51 -1.41
N LEU A 134 10.68 2.11 -2.06
CA LEU A 134 9.71 1.41 -2.89
C LEU A 134 9.39 2.23 -4.14
N LEU A 135 9.54 1.60 -5.32
CA LEU A 135 9.17 2.22 -6.59
C LEU A 135 8.05 1.44 -7.25
N TYR A 136 7.01 2.15 -7.65
CA TYR A 136 5.84 1.57 -8.33
C TYR A 136 5.82 1.81 -9.83
N ILE A 137 5.36 0.81 -10.60
CA ILE A 137 4.59 1.04 -11.81
C ILE A 137 3.27 1.70 -11.38
N HIS A 138 3.03 2.97 -11.77
CA HIS A 138 1.89 3.74 -11.26
C HIS A 138 0.55 3.31 -11.87
N GLN A 139 0.56 2.99 -13.18
CA GLN A 139 -0.62 2.58 -13.94
C GLN A 139 -0.26 1.44 -14.90
N PRO A 140 -1.15 0.45 -15.13
CA PRO A 140 -0.89 -0.68 -16.03
C PRO A 140 -1.11 -0.31 -17.52
N ILE A 141 -0.56 0.83 -17.96
CA ILE A 141 -0.69 1.41 -19.31
C ILE A 141 0.71 1.59 -19.92
N GLY A 142 0.82 1.47 -21.25
CA GLY A 142 2.11 1.63 -21.94
C GLY A 142 3.05 0.43 -21.78
N ASP A 143 4.36 0.66 -21.94
CA ASP A 143 5.39 -0.38 -21.84
C ASP A 143 5.84 -0.64 -20.39
N TYR A 144 4.89 -1.02 -19.53
CA TYR A 144 5.17 -1.34 -18.12
C TYR A 144 6.12 -2.55 -17.96
N ILE A 145 6.18 -3.45 -18.94
CA ILE A 145 7.11 -4.59 -18.94
C ILE A 145 8.55 -4.12 -19.19
N GLY A 146 8.76 -3.22 -20.16
CA GLY A 146 10.06 -2.59 -20.39
C GLY A 146 10.51 -1.79 -19.17
N ALA A 147 9.58 -1.02 -18.57
CA ALA A 147 9.83 -0.30 -17.33
C ALA A 147 10.23 -1.23 -16.18
N TRP A 148 9.53 -2.35 -16.00
CA TRP A 148 9.86 -3.32 -14.94
C TRP A 148 11.26 -3.90 -15.07
N LYS A 149 11.69 -4.23 -16.30
CA LYS A 149 13.06 -4.71 -16.55
C LYS A 149 14.11 -3.68 -16.14
N ASP A 150 13.85 -2.40 -16.39
CA ASP A 150 14.76 -1.33 -15.97
C ASP A 150 14.71 -1.10 -14.44
N MET A 151 13.53 -1.22 -13.81
CA MET A 151 13.39 -1.22 -12.36
C MET A 151 14.18 -2.38 -11.73
N GLU A 152 14.17 -3.59 -12.33
CA GLU A 152 15.01 -4.71 -11.88
C GLU A 152 16.53 -4.41 -11.98
N LYS A 153 16.95 -3.64 -13.01
CA LYS A 153 18.35 -3.19 -13.14
C LYS A 153 18.69 -2.18 -12.03
N ALA A 154 17.83 -1.18 -11.82
CA ALA A 154 17.99 -0.16 -10.79
C ALA A 154 17.99 -0.77 -9.36
N TYR A 155 17.15 -1.78 -9.12
CA TYR A 155 17.14 -2.56 -7.88
C TYR A 155 18.50 -3.23 -7.63
N LYS A 156 19.08 -3.89 -8.64
CA LYS A 156 20.42 -4.52 -8.54
C LYS A 156 21.53 -3.50 -8.32
N GLN A 157 21.35 -2.26 -8.77
CA GLN A 157 22.28 -1.14 -8.55
C GLN A 157 22.12 -0.51 -7.15
N GLY A 158 21.15 -0.94 -6.35
CA GLY A 158 20.87 -0.38 -5.02
C GLY A 158 20.13 0.95 -5.02
N LYS A 159 19.66 1.41 -6.19
CA LYS A 159 18.84 2.64 -6.32
C LYS A 159 17.42 2.48 -5.79
N ILE A 160 16.93 1.24 -5.72
CA ILE A 160 15.58 0.87 -5.26
C ILE A 160 15.70 -0.31 -4.30
N ARG A 161 15.01 -0.29 -3.16
CA ARG A 161 15.04 -1.37 -2.16
C ARG A 161 13.91 -2.39 -2.33
N ALA A 162 12.76 -1.96 -2.89
CA ALA A 162 11.63 -2.84 -3.20
C ALA A 162 10.90 -2.37 -4.46
N LEU A 163 10.36 -3.31 -5.22
CA LEU A 163 9.57 -3.05 -6.41
C LEU A 163 8.09 -3.30 -6.12
N GLY A 164 7.23 -2.44 -6.67
CA GLY A 164 5.79 -2.56 -6.50
C GLY A 164 5.00 -2.24 -7.76
N ILE A 165 3.72 -2.55 -7.72
CA ILE A 165 2.74 -2.22 -8.74
C ILE A 165 1.59 -1.43 -8.12
N SER A 166 0.98 -0.54 -8.91
CA SER A 166 -0.20 0.20 -8.48
C SER A 166 -1.29 0.10 -9.55
N ASN A 167 -2.55 0.00 -9.11
CA ASN A 167 -3.74 -0.03 -9.98
C ASN A 167 -3.80 -1.21 -10.99
N CYS A 168 -2.95 -2.21 -10.85
CA CYS A 168 -2.97 -3.40 -11.72
C CYS A 168 -4.22 -4.28 -11.50
N ASP A 169 -5.01 -4.00 -10.46
CA ASP A 169 -6.34 -4.56 -10.24
C ASP A 169 -7.36 -4.17 -11.32
N ALA A 170 -7.11 -3.07 -12.06
CA ALA A 170 -7.92 -2.66 -13.20
C ALA A 170 -7.62 -3.47 -14.47
N LYS A 171 -6.50 -4.22 -14.52
CA LYS A 171 -6.04 -4.97 -15.69
C LYS A 171 -5.29 -6.24 -15.25
N GLU A 172 -6.04 -7.32 -15.06
CA GLU A 172 -5.52 -8.60 -14.57
C GLU A 172 -4.35 -9.14 -15.41
N GLU A 173 -4.37 -8.94 -16.73
CA GLU A 173 -3.30 -9.37 -17.63
C GLU A 173 -1.98 -8.64 -17.30
N ALA A 174 -2.03 -7.36 -16.92
CA ALA A 174 -0.83 -6.62 -16.52
C ALA A 174 -0.28 -7.13 -15.20
N TYR A 175 -1.17 -7.41 -14.22
CA TYR A 175 -0.78 -8.05 -12.98
C TYR A 175 -0.05 -9.36 -13.23
N LYS A 176 -0.67 -10.29 -13.99
CA LYS A 176 -0.09 -11.60 -14.31
C LYS A 176 1.21 -11.48 -15.08
N ALA A 177 1.29 -10.59 -16.08
CA ALA A 177 2.51 -10.40 -16.87
C ALA A 177 3.72 -10.01 -16.01
N ILE A 178 3.51 -9.20 -14.98
CA ILE A 178 4.57 -8.82 -14.04
C ILE A 178 4.83 -9.95 -13.04
N VAL A 179 3.80 -10.47 -12.38
CA VAL A 179 3.95 -11.42 -11.27
C VAL A 179 4.46 -12.77 -11.77
N GLU A 180 4.03 -13.25 -12.92
CA GLU A 180 4.47 -14.54 -13.48
C GLU A 180 5.71 -14.39 -14.38
N GLY A 181 5.75 -13.32 -15.19
CA GLY A 181 6.74 -13.14 -16.25
C GLY A 181 8.07 -12.53 -15.81
N MET A 182 8.11 -11.75 -14.73
CA MET A 182 9.31 -11.04 -14.32
C MET A 182 10.13 -11.80 -13.26
N LYS A 183 11.44 -11.49 -13.19
CA LYS A 183 12.38 -12.20 -12.28
C LYS A 183 12.17 -11.77 -10.84
N ILE A 184 12.09 -10.48 -10.59
CA ILE A 184 11.80 -9.91 -9.26
C ILE A 184 10.30 -9.70 -9.19
N LYS A 185 9.66 -10.32 -8.19
CA LYS A 185 8.22 -10.17 -7.99
C LYS A 185 7.92 -8.84 -7.29
N PRO A 186 6.74 -8.22 -7.53
CA PRO A 186 6.34 -7.07 -6.74
C PRO A 186 6.24 -7.46 -5.27
N ALA A 187 6.74 -6.59 -4.41
CA ALA A 187 6.64 -6.75 -2.96
C ALA A 187 5.35 -6.14 -2.40
N VAL A 188 4.83 -5.12 -3.08
CA VAL A 188 3.65 -4.37 -2.67
C VAL A 188 2.76 -4.12 -3.89
N HIS A 189 1.44 -4.22 -3.71
CA HIS A 189 0.43 -3.77 -4.68
C HIS A 189 -0.43 -2.69 -4.03
N GLN A 190 -0.35 -1.47 -4.57
CA GLN A 190 -1.09 -0.32 -4.06
C GLN A 190 -2.42 -0.19 -4.82
N ILE A 191 -3.53 -0.29 -4.13
CA ILE A 191 -4.89 -0.28 -4.69
C ILE A 191 -5.85 0.58 -3.87
N GLU A 192 -6.96 1.00 -4.47
CA GLU A 192 -8.07 1.57 -3.71
C GLU A 192 -8.64 0.51 -2.77
N CYS A 193 -8.61 0.82 -1.46
CA CYS A 193 -9.20 -0.05 -0.45
C CYS A 193 -9.69 0.77 0.74
N HIS A 194 -10.93 0.51 1.17
CA HIS A 194 -11.61 1.17 2.29
C HIS A 194 -12.79 0.29 2.74
N PRO A 195 -13.51 0.59 3.84
CA PRO A 195 -14.57 -0.28 4.36
C PRO A 195 -15.65 -0.70 3.36
N TYR A 196 -15.99 0.17 2.37
CA TYR A 196 -16.99 -0.15 1.34
C TYR A 196 -16.45 -0.91 0.13
N ALA A 197 -15.13 -1.00 -0.03
CA ALA A 197 -14.45 -1.78 -1.07
C ALA A 197 -13.21 -2.47 -0.49
N GLN A 198 -13.41 -3.64 0.13
CA GLN A 198 -12.37 -4.34 0.90
C GLN A 198 -11.47 -5.23 0.03
N ARG A 199 -11.75 -5.32 -1.26
CA ARG A 199 -10.94 -5.94 -2.30
C ARG A 199 -10.48 -7.38 -1.98
N LEU A 200 -11.42 -8.21 -1.51
CA LEU A 200 -11.15 -9.60 -1.13
C LEU A 200 -10.65 -10.44 -2.31
N ASP A 201 -11.16 -10.17 -3.51
CA ASP A 201 -10.75 -10.76 -4.78
C ASP A 201 -9.25 -10.51 -5.05
N ILE A 202 -8.82 -9.24 -5.01
CA ILE A 202 -7.44 -8.84 -5.28
C ILE A 202 -6.49 -9.35 -4.18
N ARG A 203 -6.93 -9.38 -2.93
CA ARG A 203 -6.14 -9.94 -1.82
C ARG A 203 -5.78 -11.41 -2.08
N SER A 204 -6.71 -12.17 -2.65
CA SER A 204 -6.44 -13.58 -2.99
C SER A 204 -5.36 -13.75 -4.07
N TRP A 205 -5.17 -12.75 -4.96
CA TRP A 205 -4.07 -12.76 -5.93
C TRP A 205 -2.70 -12.59 -5.28
N HIS A 206 -2.65 -11.91 -4.14
CA HIS A 206 -1.39 -11.56 -3.46
C HIS A 206 -0.81 -12.72 -2.65
N GLU A 207 -1.66 -13.55 -2.05
CA GLU A 207 -1.26 -14.60 -1.12
C GLU A 207 -0.16 -15.54 -1.64
N PRO A 208 -0.26 -16.08 -2.90
CA PRO A 208 0.74 -17.02 -3.40
C PRO A 208 2.13 -16.43 -3.55
N TYR A 209 2.24 -15.09 -3.61
CA TYR A 209 3.49 -14.37 -3.87
C TYR A 209 3.98 -13.58 -2.67
N GLY A 210 3.25 -13.57 -1.56
CA GLY A 210 3.57 -12.77 -0.38
C GLY A 210 3.58 -11.27 -0.67
N ILE A 211 2.69 -10.80 -1.57
CA ILE A 211 2.56 -9.39 -1.92
C ILE A 211 1.75 -8.68 -0.84
N VAL A 212 2.26 -7.57 -0.32
CA VAL A 212 1.54 -6.73 0.64
C VAL A 212 0.54 -5.84 -0.09
N THR A 213 -0.69 -5.76 0.42
CA THR A 213 -1.67 -4.78 -0.05
C THR A 213 -1.44 -3.44 0.65
N GLU A 214 -1.22 -2.38 -0.13
CA GLU A 214 -1.20 -1.00 0.36
C GLU A 214 -2.43 -0.25 -0.13
N CYS A 215 -3.09 0.49 0.77
CA CYS A 215 -4.38 1.12 0.52
C CYS A 215 -4.23 2.62 0.25
N TRP A 216 -4.57 3.05 -0.98
CA TRP A 216 -4.83 4.45 -1.26
C TRP A 216 -6.33 4.74 -1.14
N PHE A 217 -6.70 6.01 -0.93
CA PHE A 217 -8.06 6.43 -0.56
C PHE A 217 -8.66 5.64 0.62
N PRO A 218 -7.92 5.39 1.71
CA PRO A 218 -8.42 4.60 2.82
C PRO A 218 -9.67 5.22 3.47
N LEU A 219 -9.87 6.52 3.30
CA LEU A 219 -11.01 7.31 3.78
C LEU A 219 -12.00 7.64 2.66
N GLY A 220 -12.00 6.87 1.55
CA GLY A 220 -12.92 7.06 0.44
C GLY A 220 -12.80 8.41 -0.25
N HIS A 221 -11.60 9.01 -0.29
CA HIS A 221 -11.38 10.36 -0.83
C HIS A 221 -12.28 11.44 -0.19
N GLY A 222 -12.59 11.28 1.09
CA GLY A 222 -13.48 12.20 1.82
C GLY A 222 -14.96 11.98 1.55
N ASP A 223 -15.37 10.77 1.13
CA ASP A 223 -16.78 10.45 0.91
C ASP A 223 -17.59 10.67 2.19
N LYS A 224 -18.63 11.52 2.09
CA LYS A 224 -19.43 11.93 3.24
C LYS A 224 -20.19 10.76 3.86
N ASN A 225 -20.65 9.78 3.05
CA ASN A 225 -21.41 8.65 3.58
C ASN A 225 -20.49 7.73 4.39
N LEU A 226 -19.28 7.48 3.91
CA LEU A 226 -18.28 6.70 4.64
C LEU A 226 -17.88 7.39 5.96
N LEU A 227 -17.61 8.69 5.90
CA LEU A 227 -17.16 9.48 7.08
C LEU A 227 -18.29 9.87 8.03
N SER A 228 -19.55 9.50 7.74
CA SER A 228 -20.71 9.66 8.63
C SER A 228 -21.50 8.35 8.80
N ASP A 229 -20.89 7.20 8.47
CA ASP A 229 -21.55 5.90 8.62
C ASP A 229 -21.88 5.63 10.09
N SER A 230 -23.17 5.39 10.36
CA SER A 230 -23.66 5.21 11.73
C SER A 230 -23.10 3.95 12.42
N THR A 231 -22.78 2.92 11.65
CA THR A 231 -22.18 1.69 12.17
C THR A 231 -20.75 1.96 12.65
N ILE A 232 -19.98 2.68 11.84
CA ILE A 232 -18.62 3.09 12.22
C ILE A 232 -18.64 4.08 13.37
N ALA A 233 -19.63 5.01 13.39
CA ALA A 233 -19.82 5.98 14.48
C ALA A 233 -20.08 5.28 15.83
N THR A 234 -20.86 4.19 15.84
CA THR A 234 -21.10 3.39 17.07
C THR A 234 -19.81 2.77 17.60
N ILE A 235 -18.96 2.24 16.71
CA ILE A 235 -17.65 1.71 17.10
C ILE A 235 -16.75 2.85 17.61
N ALA A 236 -16.78 4.01 16.96
CA ALA A 236 -16.01 5.18 17.35
C ALA A 236 -16.37 5.67 18.76
N GLU A 237 -17.67 5.74 19.07
CA GLU A 237 -18.18 6.09 20.41
C GLU A 237 -17.68 5.07 21.48
N LYS A 238 -17.79 3.76 21.19
CA LYS A 238 -17.32 2.69 22.07
C LYS A 238 -15.85 2.85 22.47
N HIS A 239 -15.00 3.28 21.53
CA HIS A 239 -13.56 3.44 21.75
C HIS A 239 -13.13 4.85 22.12
N GLY A 240 -14.04 5.85 22.16
CA GLY A 240 -13.70 7.25 22.37
C GLY A 240 -12.78 7.80 21.27
N LYS A 241 -12.96 7.35 20.04
CA LYS A 241 -12.15 7.69 18.86
C LYS A 241 -13.02 8.32 17.77
N THR A 242 -12.38 8.90 16.73
CA THR A 242 -13.10 9.38 15.54
C THR A 242 -13.37 8.24 14.55
N ILE A 243 -14.33 8.43 13.66
CA ILE A 243 -14.62 7.52 12.54
C ILE A 243 -13.35 7.27 11.70
N VAL A 244 -12.57 8.32 11.46
CA VAL A 244 -11.30 8.26 10.73
C VAL A 244 -10.32 7.31 11.43
N GLN A 245 -10.16 7.45 12.74
CA GLN A 245 -9.28 6.58 13.53
C GLN A 245 -9.73 5.12 13.52
N ILE A 246 -11.05 4.86 13.58
CA ILE A 246 -11.59 3.49 13.47
C ILE A 246 -11.27 2.88 12.09
N ILE A 247 -11.50 3.61 11.01
CA ILE A 247 -11.21 3.15 9.65
C ILE A 247 -9.73 2.84 9.50
N LEU A 248 -8.84 3.74 9.92
CA LEU A 248 -7.40 3.55 9.81
C LEU A 248 -6.90 2.39 10.70
N ARG A 249 -7.45 2.25 11.91
CA ARG A 249 -7.13 1.13 12.79
C ARG A 249 -7.57 -0.20 12.21
N TRP A 250 -8.75 -0.25 11.60
CA TRP A 250 -9.24 -1.44 10.89
C TRP A 250 -8.28 -1.86 9.78
N HIS A 251 -7.78 -0.93 8.95
CA HIS A 251 -6.79 -1.27 7.92
C HIS A 251 -5.55 -1.96 8.50
N ILE A 252 -5.01 -1.40 9.57
CA ILE A 252 -3.83 -1.98 10.24
C ILE A 252 -4.13 -3.39 10.77
N GLN A 253 -5.30 -3.61 11.37
CA GLN A 253 -5.68 -4.92 11.92
C GLN A 253 -6.07 -5.94 10.84
N GLU A 254 -6.49 -5.50 9.65
CA GLU A 254 -6.62 -6.36 8.46
C GLU A 254 -5.27 -6.75 7.85
N GLY A 255 -4.16 -6.21 8.35
CA GLY A 255 -2.82 -6.47 7.84
C GLY A 255 -2.43 -5.65 6.61
N PHE A 256 -3.15 -4.58 6.31
CA PHE A 256 -2.79 -3.66 5.22
C PHE A 256 -1.65 -2.72 5.59
N SER A 257 -0.96 -2.19 4.58
CA SER A 257 -0.29 -0.90 4.65
C SER A 257 -1.29 0.19 4.25
N VAL A 258 -1.21 1.37 4.87
CA VAL A 258 -2.20 2.43 4.63
C VAL A 258 -1.54 3.81 4.62
N ILE A 259 -1.92 4.64 3.62
CA ILE A 259 -1.32 5.94 3.36
C ILE A 259 -2.37 7.05 3.26
N PRO A 260 -3.05 7.42 4.38
CA PRO A 260 -3.96 8.56 4.37
C PRO A 260 -3.22 9.84 3.99
N GLY A 261 -3.77 10.61 3.04
CA GLY A 261 -3.24 11.91 2.63
C GLY A 261 -3.86 13.04 3.46
N ASN A 262 -3.02 13.97 3.91
CA ASN A 262 -3.48 15.23 4.52
C ASN A 262 -2.39 16.30 4.53
N THR A 263 -2.80 17.59 4.55
CA THR A 263 -1.91 18.74 4.75
C THR A 263 -2.22 19.52 6.04
N ASN A 264 -3.35 19.23 6.70
CA ASN A 264 -3.70 19.82 7.99
C ASN A 264 -2.92 19.15 9.12
N PRO A 265 -2.11 19.90 9.92
CA PRO A 265 -1.29 19.34 10.98
C PRO A 265 -2.07 18.55 12.05
N GLU A 266 -3.27 19.02 12.42
CA GLU A 266 -4.09 18.36 13.44
C GLU A 266 -4.59 17.00 12.93
N TRP A 267 -4.99 16.90 11.67
CA TRP A 267 -5.46 15.66 11.08
C TRP A 267 -4.30 14.68 10.79
N ILE A 268 -3.11 15.19 10.46
CA ILE A 268 -1.91 14.35 10.35
C ILE A 268 -1.65 13.65 11.71
N LYS A 269 -1.68 14.42 12.80
CA LYS A 269 -1.50 13.90 14.16
C LYS A 269 -2.63 12.97 14.58
N GLU A 270 -3.88 13.31 14.26
CA GLU A 270 -5.06 12.47 14.55
C GLU A 270 -4.94 11.11 13.84
N ASN A 271 -4.57 11.10 12.56
CA ASN A 271 -4.49 9.90 11.74
C ASN A 271 -3.50 8.87 12.30
N ILE A 272 -2.35 9.28 12.83
CA ILE A 272 -1.36 8.36 13.41
C ILE A 272 -1.72 7.95 14.86
N SER A 273 -2.62 8.67 15.53
CA SER A 273 -3.03 8.38 16.91
C SER A 273 -4.01 7.21 17.01
N ILE A 274 -3.62 6.07 16.44
CA ILE A 274 -4.44 4.84 16.32
C ILE A 274 -3.77 3.61 16.94
N PHE A 275 -2.60 3.74 17.51
CA PHE A 275 -1.84 2.60 18.05
C PHE A 275 -2.02 2.40 19.56
N ASP A 276 -2.80 3.25 20.22
CA ASP A 276 -3.14 3.21 21.64
C ASP A 276 -4.41 2.40 21.96
N PHE A 277 -5.11 1.88 20.96
CA PHE A 277 -6.30 1.06 21.12
C PHE A 277 -6.34 -0.09 20.09
N LYS A 278 -7.28 -1.00 20.28
CA LYS A 278 -7.50 -2.16 19.39
C LYS A 278 -9.00 -2.38 19.21
N LEU A 279 -9.43 -2.61 17.97
CA LEU A 279 -10.76 -3.11 17.64
C LEU A 279 -10.85 -4.58 18.07
N ASP A 280 -11.92 -4.96 18.76
CA ASP A 280 -12.15 -6.35 19.10
C ASP A 280 -12.72 -7.16 17.92
N ASP A 281 -12.94 -8.45 18.11
CA ASP A 281 -13.39 -9.35 17.04
C ASP A 281 -14.80 -8.99 16.53
N GLU A 282 -15.66 -8.45 17.37
CA GLU A 282 -17.00 -7.98 16.99
C GLU A 282 -16.93 -6.71 16.15
N ASP A 283 -16.09 -5.76 16.55
CA ASP A 283 -15.81 -4.54 15.78
C ASP A 283 -15.25 -4.90 14.40
N MET A 284 -14.26 -5.79 14.35
CA MET A 284 -13.64 -6.23 13.10
C MET A 284 -14.65 -6.95 12.19
N ALA A 285 -15.52 -7.81 12.75
CA ALA A 285 -16.57 -8.48 11.99
C ALA A 285 -17.59 -7.45 11.44
N THR A 286 -17.95 -6.47 12.25
CA THR A 286 -18.85 -5.37 11.85
C THR A 286 -18.23 -4.54 10.73
N MET A 287 -16.98 -4.15 10.84
CA MET A 287 -16.26 -3.44 9.76
C MET A 287 -16.19 -4.25 8.47
N ARG A 288 -15.95 -5.57 8.54
CA ARG A 288 -15.97 -6.46 7.38
C ARG A 288 -17.34 -6.54 6.71
N SER A 289 -18.42 -6.47 7.48
CA SER A 289 -19.79 -6.50 6.96
C SER A 289 -20.18 -5.27 6.13
N LEU A 290 -19.41 -4.17 6.20
CA LEU A 290 -19.64 -2.96 5.43
C LEU A 290 -19.20 -3.08 3.97
N ASN A 291 -18.57 -4.18 3.56
CA ASN A 291 -18.12 -4.38 2.19
C ASN A 291 -19.30 -4.36 1.20
N GLN A 292 -19.22 -3.49 0.21
CA GLN A 292 -20.22 -3.31 -0.84
C GLN A 292 -19.62 -3.49 -2.23
N GLU A 293 -18.31 -3.79 -2.32
CA GLU A 293 -17.50 -3.72 -3.56
C GLU A 293 -17.67 -2.38 -4.30
N LYS A 294 -17.99 -1.32 -3.56
CA LYS A 294 -18.25 0.02 -4.09
C LYS A 294 -16.98 0.84 -4.08
N ARG A 295 -16.35 0.96 -5.23
CA ARG A 295 -15.20 1.85 -5.46
C ARG A 295 -15.66 3.29 -5.70
N PHE A 296 -14.81 4.24 -5.32
CA PHE A 296 -14.99 5.66 -5.64
C PHE A 296 -14.26 6.07 -6.91
N TYR A 297 -13.18 5.35 -7.26
CA TYR A 297 -12.45 5.56 -8.51
C TYR A 297 -12.89 4.55 -9.56
N ASN A 298 -13.67 5.02 -10.56
CA ASN A 298 -14.34 4.17 -11.56
C ASN A 298 -14.04 4.60 -13.01
N MET A 299 -12.77 4.92 -13.31
CA MET A 299 -12.36 5.12 -14.70
C MET A 299 -12.33 3.79 -15.46
N SER A 300 -12.92 3.77 -16.69
CA SER A 300 -12.69 2.65 -17.61
C SER A 300 -11.22 2.62 -18.06
N LEU A 301 -10.74 1.46 -18.52
CA LEU A 301 -9.35 1.37 -19.05
C LEU A 301 -9.11 2.37 -20.19
N GLU A 302 -10.09 2.57 -21.09
CA GLU A 302 -9.98 3.53 -22.19
C GLU A 302 -9.88 4.98 -21.67
N GLN A 303 -10.70 5.34 -20.69
CA GLN A 303 -10.63 6.67 -20.07
C GLN A 303 -9.30 6.88 -19.36
N LEU A 304 -8.82 5.85 -18.64
CA LEU A 304 -7.54 5.87 -17.96
C LEU A 304 -6.38 6.02 -18.94
N GLU A 305 -6.38 5.25 -20.03
CA GLU A 305 -5.35 5.32 -21.07
C GLU A 305 -5.29 6.71 -21.70
N LYS A 306 -6.43 7.26 -22.07
CA LYS A 306 -6.52 8.62 -22.63
C LYS A 306 -6.02 9.67 -21.64
N PHE A 307 -6.40 9.58 -20.38
CA PHE A 307 -5.96 10.49 -19.32
C PHE A 307 -4.45 10.41 -19.10
N VAL A 308 -3.94 9.18 -18.98
CA VAL A 308 -2.54 8.89 -18.65
C VAL A 308 -1.60 9.33 -19.75
N LEU A 309 -1.88 8.94 -21.01
CA LEU A 309 -1.04 9.27 -22.16
C LEU A 309 -1.18 10.73 -22.60
N GLY A 310 -2.30 11.38 -22.28
CA GLY A 310 -2.53 12.80 -22.53
C GLY A 310 -1.84 13.74 -21.53
N ARG A 311 -1.44 13.22 -20.37
CA ARG A 311 -0.81 14.03 -19.31
C ARG A 311 0.70 14.08 -19.52
N LYS A 312 1.22 15.27 -19.85
CA LYS A 312 2.65 15.54 -19.83
C LYS A 312 3.07 15.87 -18.39
N LEU A 313 4.19 15.32 -17.98
CA LEU A 313 4.88 15.69 -16.75
C LEU A 313 5.99 16.67 -17.10
N ASP A 314 6.15 17.71 -16.29
CA ASP A 314 7.20 18.72 -16.45
C ASP A 314 8.54 18.24 -15.91
#